data_4ae350c8394bfa85dcf27dfefdf16871
#
_entry.id   4ae350c8394bfa85dcf27dfefdf16871
#
_cell.length_a   1.000
_cell.length_b   1.000
_cell.length_c   1.000
_cell.angle_alpha   90.00
_cell.angle_beta   90.00
_cell.angle_gamma   90.00
#
_symmetry.space_group_name_H-M   'P 1'
#
loop_
_entity.id
_entity.type
_entity.pdbx_description
1 polymer ?
#
loop_
_entity_poly.entity_id
_entity_poly.type
_entity_poly.pdbx_seq_one_letter_code
_entity_poly.pdbx_strand_id
1 'polypeptide(L)'
;RQGEKNGPNIIPHTWVKELVEKDLSDAAIVETNTYYEGDRYTTEQHRETLKVNGWTFCPVDILDENGTTMFPVKGGKWFTEMSVGKDLADYDSLVVLTHFKGHTMGGFGGSNKNIGIGCADGRIGKGMIHTVEGSDNMWSISMEELMERIAESTKSVVDHFGEHITFVNVLRNMSVSCDCEGCAAAPVVTPNIGIVASRDILAADQASVDLVY
;
A
#
# COMPACT_ATOMS: atom_id res chain seq x y z
N ARG A 1 2.49 3.36 1.09
CA ARG A 1 3.77 2.72 1.50
C ARG A 1 4.91 3.68 1.26
N GLN A 2 5.84 3.74 2.22
CA GLN A 2 6.93 4.72 2.25
C GLN A 2 8.17 4.31 1.43
N GLY A 3 8.13 3.18 0.74
CA GLY A 3 9.26 2.66 -0.02
C GLY A 3 10.41 2.12 0.86
N GLU A 4 11.47 1.70 0.23
CA GLU A 4 12.72 1.33 0.91
C GLU A 4 13.53 2.59 1.29
N LYS A 5 14.59 2.43 2.08
CA LYS A 5 15.45 3.56 2.51
C LYS A 5 15.95 4.36 1.31
N ASN A 6 15.84 5.68 1.42
CA ASN A 6 16.31 6.63 0.42
C ASN A 6 15.73 6.42 -1.00
N GLY A 7 14.55 5.82 -1.11
CA GLY A 7 13.86 5.67 -2.40
C GLY A 7 13.63 7.04 -3.07
N PRO A 8 14.11 7.26 -4.32
CA PRO A 8 14.18 8.61 -4.91
C PRO A 8 12.81 9.15 -5.35
N ASN A 9 11.83 8.26 -5.55
CA ASN A 9 10.56 8.61 -6.20
C ASN A 9 9.38 8.73 -5.23
N ILE A 10 9.56 8.39 -3.96
CA ILE A 10 8.50 8.40 -2.95
C ILE A 10 7.84 9.79 -2.81
N ILE A 11 6.62 9.82 -2.32
CA ILE A 11 5.92 11.08 -2.01
C ILE A 11 6.76 11.85 -0.98
N PRO A 12 6.99 13.17 -1.18
CA PRO A 12 7.72 13.96 -0.20
C PRO A 12 7.00 13.97 1.15
N HIS A 13 7.67 13.55 2.20
CA HIS A 13 7.12 13.54 3.56
C HIS A 13 6.64 14.93 4.00
N THR A 14 7.28 16.00 3.50
CA THR A 14 6.91 17.38 3.82
C THR A 14 5.50 17.75 3.37
N TRP A 15 5.01 17.21 2.26
CA TRP A 15 3.63 17.43 1.80
C TRP A 15 2.61 16.80 2.74
N VAL A 16 2.90 15.57 3.18
CA VAL A 16 2.01 14.84 4.08
C VAL A 16 2.06 15.44 5.49
N LYS A 17 3.24 15.88 5.93
CA LYS A 17 3.41 16.60 7.19
C LYS A 17 2.53 17.85 7.22
N GLU A 18 2.55 18.66 6.16
CA GLU A 18 1.73 19.89 6.07
C GLU A 18 0.23 19.57 6.13
N LEU A 19 -0.23 18.52 5.43
CA LEU A 19 -1.60 18.07 5.46
C LEU A 19 -2.02 17.60 6.87
N VAL A 20 -1.18 16.79 7.51
CA VAL A 20 -1.46 16.26 8.86
C VAL A 20 -1.53 17.40 9.88
N GLU A 21 -0.57 18.32 9.87
CA GLU A 21 -0.51 19.44 10.83
C GLU A 21 -1.68 20.41 10.68
N LYS A 22 -2.22 20.58 9.47
CA LYS A 22 -3.31 21.54 9.21
C LYS A 22 -4.70 20.94 9.31
N ASP A 23 -4.89 19.76 8.77
CA ASP A 23 -6.22 19.23 8.47
C ASP A 23 -6.52 17.87 9.11
N LEU A 24 -5.48 17.13 9.56
CA LEU A 24 -5.59 15.76 10.08
C LEU A 24 -4.80 15.58 11.39
N SER A 25 -5.02 16.46 12.36
CA SER A 25 -4.21 16.53 13.60
C SER A 25 -4.21 15.26 14.43
N ASP A 26 -5.25 14.43 14.32
CA ASP A 26 -5.41 13.17 15.06
C ASP A 26 -4.96 11.94 14.25
N ALA A 27 -4.42 12.14 13.05
CA ALA A 27 -4.01 11.05 12.19
C ALA A 27 -2.70 10.41 12.63
N ALA A 28 -2.60 9.10 12.41
CA ALA A 28 -1.35 8.35 12.44
C ALA A 28 -1.00 7.86 11.03
N ILE A 29 0.30 7.69 10.76
CA ILE A 29 0.75 6.95 9.59
C ILE A 29 0.69 5.46 9.92
N VAL A 30 0.06 4.69 9.04
CA VAL A 30 -0.09 3.24 9.22
C VAL A 30 0.62 2.48 8.10
N GLU A 31 1.36 1.45 8.47
CA GLU A 31 2.11 0.56 7.57
C GLU A 31 2.07 -0.87 8.08
N THR A 32 2.42 -1.86 7.26
CA THR A 32 2.69 -3.23 7.67
C THR A 32 4.05 -3.70 7.16
N ASN A 33 4.66 -4.63 7.86
CA ASN A 33 5.94 -5.20 7.48
C ASN A 33 5.90 -5.86 6.09
N THR A 34 7.03 -5.99 5.41
CA THR A 34 7.11 -6.64 4.09
C THR A 34 7.15 -8.16 4.22
N TYR A 35 6.70 -8.86 3.18
CA TYR A 35 6.80 -10.32 3.09
C TYR A 35 8.22 -10.77 2.69
N TYR A 36 8.89 -10.00 1.85
CA TYR A 36 10.27 -10.22 1.43
C TYR A 36 11.27 -9.59 2.41
N GLU A 37 12.44 -10.14 2.49
CA GLU A 37 13.57 -9.57 3.24
C GLU A 37 14.01 -8.24 2.63
N GLY A 38 14.24 -7.24 3.50
CA GLY A 38 14.62 -5.89 3.11
C GLY A 38 14.55 -4.93 4.29
N ASP A 39 14.59 -3.64 4.01
CA ASP A 39 14.62 -2.58 5.03
C ASP A 39 13.34 -2.47 5.88
N ARG A 40 12.27 -3.19 5.53
CA ARG A 40 10.97 -3.17 6.21
C ARG A 40 10.48 -4.58 6.58
N TYR A 41 11.38 -5.55 6.65
CA TYR A 41 11.04 -6.94 6.94
C TYR A 41 10.65 -7.16 8.41
N THR A 42 11.37 -6.53 9.34
CA THR A 42 11.01 -6.52 10.77
C THR A 42 10.50 -5.15 11.19
N THR A 43 9.72 -5.10 12.26
CA THR A 43 9.21 -3.84 12.81
C THR A 43 10.32 -2.85 13.15
N GLU A 44 11.44 -3.32 13.71
CA GLU A 44 12.59 -2.48 14.04
C GLU A 44 13.21 -1.86 12.77
N GLN A 45 13.48 -2.67 11.74
CA GLN A 45 13.99 -2.21 10.45
C GLN A 45 13.02 -1.22 9.78
N HIS A 46 11.71 -1.51 9.85
CA HIS A 46 10.67 -0.67 9.28
C HIS A 46 10.61 0.70 9.96
N ARG A 47 10.63 0.76 11.29
CA ARG A 47 10.69 2.01 12.04
C ARG A 47 11.93 2.83 11.71
N GLU A 48 13.09 2.20 11.55
CA GLU A 48 14.31 2.88 11.12
C GLU A 48 14.19 3.42 9.68
N THR A 49 13.57 2.67 8.78
CA THR A 49 13.33 3.11 7.41
C THR A 49 12.42 4.34 7.35
N LEU A 50 11.34 4.35 8.14
CA LEU A 50 10.45 5.50 8.26
C LEU A 50 11.19 6.73 8.79
N LYS A 51 12.07 6.55 9.78
CA LYS A 51 12.89 7.63 10.31
C LYS A 51 13.86 8.19 9.27
N VAL A 52 14.58 7.32 8.55
CA VAL A 52 15.51 7.73 7.48
C VAL A 52 14.77 8.50 6.38
N ASN A 53 13.58 8.06 6.01
CA ASN A 53 12.76 8.70 4.98
C ASN A 53 11.96 9.92 5.49
N GLY A 54 12.10 10.32 6.77
CA GLY A 54 11.49 11.53 7.34
C GLY A 54 10.01 11.39 7.75
N TRP A 55 9.50 10.17 7.93
CA TRP A 55 8.09 9.89 8.21
C TRP A 55 7.78 9.72 9.72
N THR A 56 8.37 10.56 10.56
CA THR A 56 8.20 10.53 12.02
C THR A 56 7.63 11.84 12.59
N PHE A 57 6.93 12.59 11.78
CA PHE A 57 6.34 13.88 12.14
C PHE A 57 4.98 13.76 12.84
N CYS A 58 4.37 12.59 12.87
CA CYS A 58 3.17 12.24 13.61
C CYS A 58 3.30 10.81 14.16
N PRO A 59 2.34 10.29 14.96
CA PRO A 59 2.34 8.90 15.37
C PRO A 59 2.45 7.95 14.16
N VAL A 60 3.17 6.85 14.35
CA VAL A 60 3.38 5.81 13.33
C VAL A 60 3.10 4.44 13.93
N ASP A 61 2.16 3.72 13.34
CA ASP A 61 1.82 2.36 13.74
C ASP A 61 2.22 1.36 12.65
N ILE A 62 2.98 0.38 13.05
CA ILE A 62 3.23 -0.82 12.24
C ILE A 62 2.13 -1.82 12.63
N LEU A 63 1.06 -1.83 11.86
CA LEU A 63 -0.23 -2.45 12.18
C LEU A 63 -0.14 -3.94 12.54
N ASP A 64 0.88 -4.65 12.09
CA ASP A 64 1.14 -6.06 12.36
C ASP A 64 2.18 -6.30 13.45
N GLU A 65 2.62 -5.25 14.16
CA GLU A 65 3.56 -5.36 15.29
C GLU A 65 2.96 -6.18 16.45
N ASN A 66 1.67 -5.98 16.72
CA ASN A 66 0.93 -6.63 17.81
C ASN A 66 0.15 -7.87 17.36
N GLY A 67 0.41 -8.37 16.16
CA GLY A 67 -0.25 -9.54 15.58
C GLY A 67 -1.17 -9.22 14.42
N THR A 68 -2.12 -10.10 14.17
CA THR A 68 -3.02 -10.06 13.03
C THR A 68 -4.49 -10.16 13.43
N THR A 69 -5.39 -9.73 12.54
CA THR A 69 -6.82 -9.96 12.64
C THR A 69 -7.38 -10.35 11.27
N MET A 70 -8.58 -10.92 11.23
CA MET A 70 -9.20 -11.36 9.98
C MET A 70 -10.34 -10.42 9.59
N PHE A 71 -10.28 -9.90 8.37
CA PHE A 71 -11.39 -9.15 7.77
C PHE A 71 -12.12 -10.03 6.76
N PRO A 72 -13.48 -10.06 6.77
CA PRO A 72 -14.24 -10.90 5.85
C PRO A 72 -14.10 -10.40 4.39
N VAL A 73 -14.04 -11.34 3.45
CA VAL A 73 -14.09 -11.10 2.00
C VAL A 73 -15.42 -11.61 1.46
N LYS A 74 -16.40 -10.72 1.30
CA LYS A 74 -17.73 -11.09 0.82
C LYS A 74 -17.70 -11.39 -0.68
N GLY A 75 -18.04 -12.63 -1.05
CA GLY A 75 -18.10 -13.05 -2.45
C GLY A 75 -16.74 -13.24 -3.12
N GLY A 76 -15.69 -13.44 -2.35
CA GLY A 76 -14.37 -13.74 -2.88
C GLY A 76 -14.31 -15.06 -3.62
N LYS A 77 -13.46 -15.14 -4.63
CA LYS A 77 -13.11 -16.35 -5.38
C LYS A 77 -11.98 -17.12 -4.66
N TRP A 78 -11.03 -16.38 -4.12
CA TRP A 78 -9.81 -16.88 -3.52
C TRP A 78 -9.87 -16.93 -2.00
N PHE A 79 -10.54 -15.94 -1.39
CA PHE A 79 -10.57 -15.79 0.05
C PHE A 79 -12.00 -15.64 0.59
N THR A 80 -12.27 -16.22 1.76
CA THR A 80 -13.46 -15.91 2.57
C THR A 80 -13.18 -14.84 3.61
N GLU A 81 -11.91 -14.72 3.99
CA GLU A 81 -11.40 -13.71 4.92
C GLU A 81 -9.94 -13.43 4.60
N MET A 82 -9.45 -12.23 4.98
CA MET A 82 -8.11 -11.76 4.71
C MET A 82 -7.39 -11.40 6.00
N SER A 83 -6.16 -11.89 6.17
CA SER A 83 -5.34 -11.53 7.32
C SER A 83 -4.74 -10.14 7.13
N VAL A 84 -5.03 -9.24 8.06
CA VAL A 84 -4.55 -7.85 8.08
C VAL A 84 -3.80 -7.58 9.38
N GLY A 85 -3.02 -6.47 9.42
CA GLY A 85 -2.42 -6.03 10.66
C GLY A 85 -3.48 -5.78 11.72
N LYS A 86 -3.27 -6.31 12.94
CA LYS A 86 -4.27 -6.30 14.02
C LYS A 86 -4.77 -4.90 14.34
N ASP A 87 -3.83 -3.95 14.43
CA ASP A 87 -4.13 -2.61 14.90
C ASP A 87 -4.93 -1.78 13.86
N LEU A 88 -5.10 -2.29 12.62
CA LEU A 88 -5.96 -1.67 11.61
C LEU A 88 -7.44 -1.59 12.06
N ALA A 89 -7.89 -2.52 12.88
CA ALA A 89 -9.25 -2.56 13.40
C ALA A 89 -9.56 -1.45 14.42
N ASP A 90 -8.55 -0.78 14.94
CA ASP A 90 -8.68 0.28 15.94
C ASP A 90 -8.91 1.67 15.32
N TYR A 91 -8.87 1.77 13.98
CA TYR A 91 -9.07 3.02 13.24
C TYR A 91 -10.50 3.16 12.73
N ASP A 92 -11.09 4.34 12.90
CA ASP A 92 -12.45 4.67 12.44
C ASP A 92 -12.48 5.08 10.95
N SER A 93 -11.38 5.59 10.41
CA SER A 93 -11.29 6.07 9.05
C SER A 93 -9.90 5.89 8.44
N LEU A 94 -9.83 5.83 7.10
CA LEU A 94 -8.58 5.63 6.37
C LEU A 94 -8.45 6.61 5.20
N VAL A 95 -7.35 7.37 5.17
CA VAL A 95 -6.92 8.10 3.97
C VAL A 95 -5.82 7.29 3.27
N VAL A 96 -6.13 6.81 2.09
CA VAL A 96 -5.21 6.02 1.26
C VAL A 96 -4.39 6.95 0.39
N LEU A 97 -3.20 7.31 0.84
CA LEU A 97 -2.29 8.15 0.06
C LEU A 97 -1.35 7.26 -0.77
N THR A 98 -1.47 7.35 -2.07
CA THR A 98 -0.78 6.45 -3.01
C THR A 98 0.14 7.22 -3.95
N HIS A 99 1.42 6.84 -3.98
CA HIS A 99 2.28 7.17 -5.10
C HIS A 99 1.88 6.29 -6.30
N PHE A 100 1.26 6.89 -7.31
CA PHE A 100 0.88 6.19 -8.54
C PHE A 100 2.11 5.97 -9.44
N LYS A 101 2.31 4.75 -9.92
CA LYS A 101 3.47 4.35 -10.73
C LYS A 101 3.26 3.02 -11.42
N GLY A 102 4.22 2.59 -12.24
CA GLY A 102 4.27 1.25 -12.80
C GLY A 102 4.48 0.16 -11.73
N HIS A 103 4.25 -1.07 -12.11
CA HIS A 103 4.51 -2.24 -11.28
C HIS A 103 4.76 -3.47 -12.15
N THR A 104 5.89 -4.14 -11.94
CA THR A 104 6.36 -5.28 -12.76
C THR A 104 5.38 -6.47 -12.80
N MET A 105 4.68 -6.76 -11.71
CA MET A 105 3.75 -7.89 -11.62
C MET A 105 2.27 -7.51 -11.77
N GLY A 106 1.91 -6.25 -11.67
CA GLY A 106 0.50 -5.81 -11.65
C GLY A 106 0.19 -4.67 -12.62
N GLY A 107 1.07 -4.40 -13.58
CA GLY A 107 0.93 -3.29 -14.53
C GLY A 107 1.16 -1.93 -13.87
N PHE A 108 0.34 -1.55 -12.91
CA PHE A 108 0.47 -0.30 -12.15
C PHE A 108 0.26 -0.51 -10.64
N GLY A 109 0.72 0.45 -9.85
CA GLY A 109 0.48 0.53 -8.41
C GLY A 109 -0.35 1.76 -8.09
N GLY A 110 -1.67 1.58 -8.01
CA GLY A 110 -2.67 2.56 -7.56
C GLY A 110 -3.14 2.30 -6.13
N SER A 111 -4.26 2.91 -5.75
CA SER A 111 -4.88 2.76 -4.43
C SER A 111 -5.27 1.31 -4.14
N ASN A 112 -5.78 0.57 -5.13
CA ASN A 112 -6.10 -0.85 -4.99
C ASN A 112 -4.88 -1.65 -4.51
N LYS A 113 -3.79 -1.59 -5.26
CA LYS A 113 -2.55 -2.30 -4.88
C LYS A 113 -1.97 -1.79 -3.56
N ASN A 114 -2.08 -0.49 -3.28
CA ASN A 114 -1.54 0.11 -2.06
C ASN A 114 -2.17 -0.52 -0.81
N ILE A 115 -3.49 -0.53 -0.68
CA ILE A 115 -4.16 -1.09 0.51
C ILE A 115 -4.20 -2.61 0.48
N GLY A 116 -4.39 -3.24 -0.66
CA GLY A 116 -4.43 -4.70 -0.77
C GLY A 116 -3.14 -5.36 -0.26
N ILE A 117 -1.99 -4.75 -0.54
CA ILE A 117 -0.70 -5.20 0.01
C ILE A 117 -0.38 -4.48 1.32
N GLY A 118 -0.70 -3.19 1.43
CA GLY A 118 -0.27 -2.34 2.54
C GLY A 118 -0.99 -2.61 3.86
N CYS A 119 -2.22 -3.14 3.84
CA CYS A 119 -2.99 -3.49 5.03
C CYS A 119 -2.87 -4.98 5.39
N ALA A 120 -2.57 -5.86 4.42
CA ALA A 120 -2.26 -7.25 4.69
C ALA A 120 -1.02 -7.36 5.59
N ASP A 121 -1.07 -8.19 6.64
CA ASP A 121 0.08 -8.37 7.51
C ASP A 121 1.28 -8.99 6.78
N GLY A 122 2.47 -8.77 7.31
CA GLY A 122 3.73 -9.12 6.66
C GLY A 122 4.01 -10.61 6.51
N ARG A 123 3.28 -11.48 7.19
CA ARG A 123 3.55 -12.92 7.19
C ARG A 123 2.39 -13.73 6.61
N ILE A 124 1.23 -13.69 7.23
CA ILE A 124 0.08 -14.48 6.82
C ILE A 124 -0.60 -13.81 5.61
N GLY A 125 -1.07 -12.58 5.75
CA GLY A 125 -1.86 -11.91 4.72
C GLY A 125 -1.11 -11.71 3.40
N LYS A 126 0.14 -11.24 3.44
CA LYS A 126 0.95 -11.14 2.23
C LYS A 126 1.32 -12.52 1.67
N GLY A 127 1.49 -13.53 2.54
CA GLY A 127 1.63 -14.92 2.11
C GLY A 127 0.40 -15.41 1.34
N MET A 128 -0.82 -15.17 1.85
CA MET A 128 -2.08 -15.53 1.17
C MET A 128 -2.14 -14.93 -0.25
N ILE A 129 -1.64 -13.71 -0.44
CA ILE A 129 -1.65 -13.03 -1.75
C ILE A 129 -0.61 -13.60 -2.70
N HIS A 130 0.60 -13.90 -2.24
CA HIS A 130 1.76 -14.16 -3.10
C HIS A 130 2.12 -15.63 -3.25
N THR A 131 1.68 -16.53 -2.36
CA THR A 131 2.06 -17.94 -2.43
C THR A 131 1.01 -18.79 -3.16
N VAL A 132 1.48 -19.74 -3.94
CA VAL A 132 0.66 -20.75 -4.61
C VAL A 132 0.89 -22.08 -3.91
N GLU A 133 -0.16 -22.90 -3.81
CA GLU A 133 -0.06 -24.23 -3.21
C GLU A 133 1.06 -25.04 -3.86
N GLY A 134 1.94 -25.59 -3.04
CA GLY A 134 3.10 -26.39 -3.50
C GLY A 134 4.32 -25.59 -3.94
N SER A 135 4.33 -24.25 -3.76
CA SER A 135 5.51 -23.42 -4.09
C SER A 135 5.78 -22.39 -2.98
N ASP A 136 7.02 -22.39 -2.48
CA ASP A 136 7.52 -21.34 -1.57
C ASP A 136 8.02 -20.09 -2.31
N ASN A 137 7.96 -20.11 -3.65
CA ASN A 137 8.44 -19.01 -4.48
C ASN A 137 7.31 -18.04 -4.81
N MET A 138 7.35 -16.83 -4.22
CA MET A 138 6.37 -15.76 -4.45
C MET A 138 6.27 -15.30 -5.93
N TRP A 139 7.21 -15.68 -6.77
CA TRP A 139 7.22 -15.34 -8.20
C TRP A 139 6.53 -16.39 -9.08
N SER A 140 6.05 -17.51 -8.51
CA SER A 140 5.36 -18.57 -9.26
C SER A 140 3.88 -18.30 -9.49
N ILE A 141 3.30 -17.31 -8.81
CA ILE A 141 1.92 -16.89 -9.05
C ILE A 141 1.78 -16.18 -10.40
N SER A 142 0.70 -16.46 -11.14
CA SER A 142 0.39 -15.73 -12.36
C SER A 142 0.02 -14.27 -12.06
N MET A 143 0.29 -13.35 -13.01
CA MET A 143 -0.07 -11.93 -12.82
C MET A 143 -1.58 -11.75 -12.64
N GLU A 144 -2.39 -12.49 -13.39
CA GLU A 144 -3.85 -12.44 -13.30
C GLU A 144 -4.34 -12.86 -11.92
N GLU A 145 -3.88 -14.00 -11.41
CA GLU A 145 -4.24 -14.50 -10.09
C GLU A 145 -3.77 -13.55 -8.97
N LEU A 146 -2.55 -13.01 -9.09
CA LEU A 146 -2.03 -12.02 -8.15
C LEU A 146 -2.91 -10.78 -8.08
N MET A 147 -3.34 -10.24 -9.24
CA MET A 147 -4.22 -9.08 -9.30
C MET A 147 -5.60 -9.36 -8.70
N GLU A 148 -6.20 -10.52 -8.98
CA GLU A 148 -7.46 -10.95 -8.37
C GLU A 148 -7.34 -11.04 -6.84
N ARG A 149 -6.29 -11.67 -6.32
CA ARG A 149 -6.03 -11.80 -4.88
C ARG A 149 -5.79 -10.45 -4.21
N ILE A 150 -5.06 -9.54 -4.86
CA ILE A 150 -4.90 -8.15 -4.38
C ILE A 150 -6.25 -7.44 -4.32
N ALA A 151 -7.11 -7.61 -5.33
CA ALA A 151 -8.43 -7.00 -5.35
C ALA A 151 -9.32 -7.51 -4.21
N GLU A 152 -9.27 -8.79 -3.91
CA GLU A 152 -10.02 -9.38 -2.78
C GLU A 152 -9.47 -8.92 -1.42
N SER A 153 -8.16 -8.83 -1.28
CA SER A 153 -7.53 -8.23 -0.10
C SER A 153 -7.97 -6.76 0.07
N THR A 154 -7.95 -5.98 -1.00
CA THR A 154 -8.44 -4.60 -1.02
C THR A 154 -9.90 -4.52 -0.59
N LYS A 155 -10.74 -5.40 -1.14
CA LYS A 155 -12.17 -5.44 -0.83
C LYS A 155 -12.43 -5.64 0.67
N SER A 156 -11.65 -6.46 1.36
CA SER A 156 -11.80 -6.68 2.80
C SER A 156 -11.63 -5.39 3.60
N VAL A 157 -10.66 -4.55 3.20
CA VAL A 157 -10.38 -3.26 3.84
C VAL A 157 -11.43 -2.22 3.47
N VAL A 158 -11.82 -2.13 2.20
CA VAL A 158 -12.87 -1.19 1.74
C VAL A 158 -14.21 -1.51 2.40
N ASP A 159 -14.59 -2.78 2.48
CA ASP A 159 -15.83 -3.20 3.14
C ASP A 159 -15.81 -2.92 4.65
N HIS A 160 -14.63 -2.98 5.30
CA HIS A 160 -14.47 -2.68 6.72
C HIS A 160 -14.69 -1.19 7.02
N PHE A 161 -14.05 -0.30 6.27
CA PHE A 161 -14.16 1.15 6.49
C PHE A 161 -15.44 1.77 5.88
N GLY A 162 -16.06 1.11 4.90
CA GLY A 162 -17.31 1.57 4.28
C GLY A 162 -17.20 2.99 3.73
N GLU A 163 -17.97 3.93 4.29
CA GLU A 163 -17.96 5.34 3.87
C GLU A 163 -16.80 6.17 4.45
N HIS A 164 -16.02 5.60 5.37
CA HIS A 164 -14.94 6.27 6.08
C HIS A 164 -13.55 6.04 5.44
N ILE A 165 -13.52 5.85 4.12
CA ILE A 165 -12.28 5.69 3.37
C ILE A 165 -12.21 6.68 2.20
N THR A 166 -11.04 7.25 1.97
CA THR A 166 -10.78 8.18 0.86
C THR A 166 -9.47 7.80 0.17
N PHE A 167 -9.47 7.85 -1.15
CA PHE A 167 -8.34 7.46 -2.00
C PHE A 167 -7.73 8.70 -2.65
N VAL A 168 -6.40 8.81 -2.56
CA VAL A 168 -5.63 9.93 -3.13
C VAL A 168 -4.43 9.36 -3.87
N ASN A 169 -4.45 9.43 -5.19
CA ASN A 169 -3.35 9.03 -6.07
C ASN A 169 -2.51 10.24 -6.45
N VAL A 170 -1.23 10.20 -6.16
CA VAL A 170 -0.26 11.24 -6.50
C VAL A 170 0.52 10.80 -7.74
N LEU A 171 0.23 11.45 -8.87
CA LEU A 171 0.78 11.16 -10.20
C LEU A 171 2.03 12.05 -10.43
N ARG A 172 3.10 11.70 -9.73
CA ARG A 172 4.35 12.45 -9.69
C ARG A 172 5.53 11.49 -9.62
N ASN A 173 6.63 11.83 -10.29
CA ASN A 173 7.83 11.00 -10.34
C ASN A 173 7.52 9.52 -10.67
N MET A 174 6.61 9.32 -11.60
CA MET A 174 6.16 8.01 -11.99
C MET A 174 7.22 7.27 -12.78
N SER A 175 7.63 6.13 -12.27
CA SER A 175 8.55 5.17 -12.89
C SER A 175 7.78 3.91 -13.29
N VAL A 176 8.33 3.11 -14.17
CA VAL A 176 7.83 1.74 -14.43
C VAL A 176 8.09 0.79 -13.26
N SER A 177 9.02 1.16 -12.38
CA SER A 177 9.38 0.41 -11.17
C SER A 177 8.46 0.72 -9.99
N CYS A 178 8.40 -0.24 -9.07
CA CYS A 178 7.78 -0.05 -7.76
C CYS A 178 8.74 0.64 -6.77
N ASP A 179 8.21 1.42 -5.82
CA ASP A 179 9.00 2.01 -4.73
C ASP A 179 9.70 0.95 -3.83
N CYS A 180 9.27 -0.31 -3.93
CA CYS A 180 9.94 -1.43 -3.27
C CYS A 180 11.32 -1.77 -3.86
N GLU A 181 11.67 -1.24 -5.01
CA GLU A 181 13.01 -1.35 -5.61
C GLU A 181 13.99 -0.32 -5.04
N GLY A 182 13.49 0.64 -4.23
CA GLY A 182 14.33 1.64 -3.54
C GLY A 182 15.22 2.41 -4.51
N CYS A 183 16.52 2.45 -4.22
CA CYS A 183 17.50 3.13 -5.06
C CYS A 183 17.74 2.46 -6.43
N ALA A 184 17.29 1.22 -6.62
CA ALA A 184 17.40 0.50 -7.90
C ALA A 184 16.21 0.77 -8.84
N ALA A 185 15.23 1.60 -8.43
CA ALA A 185 14.08 1.94 -9.24
C ALA A 185 14.49 2.56 -10.58
N ALA A 186 13.81 2.16 -11.65
CA ALA A 186 14.03 2.69 -12.99
C ALA A 186 13.83 4.21 -13.04
N PRO A 187 14.46 4.92 -13.97
CA PRO A 187 14.31 6.36 -14.12
C PRO A 187 12.85 6.78 -14.32
N VAL A 188 12.52 7.97 -13.83
CA VAL A 188 11.25 8.64 -14.12
C VAL A 188 11.26 9.12 -15.58
N VAL A 189 10.27 8.67 -16.36
CA VAL A 189 10.13 9.03 -17.78
C VAL A 189 8.79 9.69 -18.09
N THR A 190 7.83 9.62 -17.15
CA THR A 190 6.50 10.21 -17.29
C THR A 190 6.46 11.57 -16.61
N PRO A 191 5.89 12.62 -17.25
CA PRO A 191 5.77 13.93 -16.63
C PRO A 191 4.86 13.87 -15.39
N ASN A 192 5.07 14.80 -14.46
CA ASN A 192 4.15 14.98 -13.34
C ASN A 192 2.80 15.49 -13.85
N ILE A 193 1.71 14.87 -13.41
CA ILE A 193 0.34 15.19 -13.85
C ILE A 193 -0.39 15.94 -12.74
N GLY A 194 -0.40 15.41 -11.51
CA GLY A 194 -1.12 16.02 -10.41
C GLY A 194 -1.59 15.02 -9.38
N ILE A 195 -2.77 15.28 -8.81
CA ILE A 195 -3.39 14.45 -7.78
C ILE A 195 -4.82 14.11 -8.21
N VAL A 196 -5.18 12.84 -8.09
CA VAL A 196 -6.55 12.33 -8.26
C VAL A 196 -7.07 11.90 -6.89
N ALA A 197 -8.24 12.40 -6.50
CA ALA A 197 -8.87 12.00 -5.25
C ALA A 197 -10.32 11.57 -5.48
N SER A 198 -10.74 10.51 -4.79
CA SER A 198 -12.11 9.97 -4.87
C SER A 198 -12.47 9.21 -3.59
N ARG A 199 -13.76 9.04 -3.34
CA ARG A 199 -14.28 8.08 -2.34
C ARG A 199 -14.55 6.71 -2.96
N ASP A 200 -14.41 6.58 -4.27
CA ASP A 200 -14.52 5.34 -5.03
C ASP A 200 -13.12 4.95 -5.53
N ILE A 201 -12.64 3.79 -5.11
CA ILE A 201 -11.30 3.29 -5.43
C ILE A 201 -11.13 3.01 -6.92
N LEU A 202 -12.17 2.50 -7.59
CA LEU A 202 -12.13 2.19 -9.02
C LEU A 202 -12.06 3.49 -9.82
N ALA A 203 -12.85 4.50 -9.43
CA ALA A 203 -12.81 5.82 -10.06
C ALA A 203 -11.44 6.49 -9.89
N ALA A 204 -10.82 6.39 -8.70
CA ALA A 204 -9.50 6.95 -8.44
C ALA A 204 -8.42 6.29 -9.31
N ASP A 205 -8.39 4.96 -9.34
CA ASP A 205 -7.37 4.22 -10.08
C ASP A 205 -7.60 4.31 -11.59
N GLN A 206 -8.85 4.20 -12.09
CA GLN A 206 -9.16 4.33 -13.50
C GLN A 206 -8.80 5.72 -14.04
N ALA A 207 -9.21 6.78 -13.36
CA ALA A 207 -8.85 8.15 -13.77
C ALA A 207 -7.33 8.36 -13.79
N SER A 208 -6.60 7.74 -12.85
CA SER A 208 -5.14 7.80 -12.84
C SER A 208 -4.52 7.08 -14.04
N VAL A 209 -5.05 5.91 -14.40
CA VAL A 209 -4.63 5.17 -15.61
C VAL A 209 -4.90 5.99 -16.86
N ASP A 210 -6.12 6.54 -17.02
CA ASP A 210 -6.54 7.32 -18.21
C ASP A 210 -5.72 8.60 -18.41
N LEU A 211 -5.14 9.14 -17.31
CA LEU A 211 -4.27 10.33 -17.38
C LEU A 211 -2.82 10.00 -17.77
N VAL A 212 -2.38 8.76 -17.56
CA VAL A 212 -0.98 8.32 -17.80
C VAL A 212 -0.82 7.62 -19.15
N TYR A 213 -1.84 6.89 -19.58
CA TYR A 213 -1.85 6.05 -20.79
C TYR A 213 -2.87 6.56 -21.81
#